data_1feae0c688bef1355cd22ba848fb34d6
#
_entry.id   1feae0c688bef1355cd22ba848fb34d6
#
_cell.length_a   1.000
_cell.length_b   1.000
_cell.length_c   1.000
_cell.angle_alpha   90.00
_cell.angle_beta   90.00
_cell.angle_gamma   90.00
#
_symmetry.space_group_name_H-M   'P 1'
#
loop_
_entity.id
_entity.type
_entity.pdbx_description
1 polymer ?
#
loop_
_entity_poly.entity_id
_entity_poly.type
_entity_poly.pdbx_seq_one_letter_code
_entity_poly.pdbx_strand_id
1 'polypeptide(L)'
;MAEAIDIRELNIRIEQKSAFVTNLMAGMKQVIVGQQHLVDSLLISLLSNGHILLEGVPGLAKTLAIKTLSQLIDSKYNRIQFTPDLLPADVIGTQIYSQKDESFHVKKGPVFANFVLADEINRAPAKVQSALLEAMQEHQVTIGDQTFILPNPFMVMATQNPIEQEGTYMLPEAQVDRFMLKVIIGYPTLEEEKLVIRENLRENLPQVSAVTTADEILNARTVINDVYVDEKIEQYIADIVFASRYPEKYGLSDLKQMITFGGSPRASINLAKAGRAYAFIKHRGYVVPEDIRAIAHDVLRHRIGLSYEAEASNITSEEIISQIINKVEVP
;
A
#
# COMPACT_ATOMS: atom_id res chain seq x y z
N MET A 1 1.07 35.75 -7.91
CA MET A 1 -0.09 35.37 -8.75
C MET A 1 0.20 33.93 -9.16
N ALA A 2 -0.61 32.97 -8.73
CA ALA A 2 -0.47 31.60 -9.22
C ALA A 2 -0.82 31.63 -10.72
N GLU A 3 0.10 31.17 -11.57
CA GLU A 3 -0.21 30.94 -12.98
C GLU A 3 -1.41 30.00 -13.07
N ALA A 4 -2.40 30.41 -13.87
CA ALA A 4 -3.56 29.54 -14.11
C ALA A 4 -3.06 28.24 -14.77
N ILE A 5 -3.21 27.11 -14.07
CA ILE A 5 -2.81 25.80 -14.58
C ILE A 5 -3.65 25.52 -15.82
N ASP A 6 -3.01 25.38 -16.98
CA ASP A 6 -3.70 24.90 -18.18
C ASP A 6 -3.91 23.39 -18.05
N ILE A 7 -5.12 23.00 -17.63
CA ILE A 7 -5.52 21.61 -17.44
C ILE A 7 -5.35 20.78 -18.72
N ARG A 8 -5.45 21.40 -19.92
CA ARG A 8 -5.28 20.67 -21.19
C ARG A 8 -3.82 20.30 -21.41
N GLU A 9 -2.90 21.24 -21.20
CA GLU A 9 -1.46 20.99 -21.31
C GLU A 9 -1.04 19.96 -20.25
N LEU A 10 -1.53 20.09 -19.03
CA LEU A 10 -1.28 19.14 -17.95
C LEU A 10 -1.77 17.72 -18.31
N ASN A 11 -2.97 17.58 -18.88
CA ASN A 11 -3.49 16.28 -19.32
C ASN A 11 -2.60 15.64 -20.39
N ILE A 12 -2.18 16.38 -21.41
CA ILE A 12 -1.29 15.86 -22.47
C ILE A 12 0.04 15.37 -21.84
N ARG A 13 0.59 16.14 -20.93
CA ARG A 13 1.84 15.78 -20.22
C ARG A 13 1.66 14.52 -19.37
N ILE A 14 0.55 14.43 -18.63
CA ILE A 14 0.24 13.27 -17.81
C ILE A 14 0.01 12.03 -18.67
N GLU A 15 -0.73 12.12 -19.75
CA GLU A 15 -0.96 11.02 -20.69
C GLU A 15 0.36 10.45 -21.23
N GLN A 16 1.26 11.33 -21.67
CA GLN A 16 2.59 10.91 -22.14
C GLN A 16 3.42 10.25 -21.04
N LYS A 17 3.43 10.83 -19.85
CA LYS A 17 4.27 10.35 -18.73
C LYS A 17 3.70 9.11 -18.05
N SER A 18 2.41 8.83 -18.17
CA SER A 18 1.75 7.64 -17.63
C SER A 18 1.69 6.46 -18.61
N ALA A 19 2.15 6.63 -19.85
CA ALA A 19 2.08 5.58 -20.88
C ALA A 19 2.71 4.24 -20.45
N PHE A 20 3.82 4.27 -19.68
CA PHE A 20 4.47 3.07 -19.16
C PHE A 20 3.57 2.27 -18.21
N VAL A 21 2.60 2.92 -17.52
CA VAL A 21 1.66 2.26 -16.60
C VAL A 21 0.83 1.22 -17.34
N THR A 22 0.42 1.53 -18.57
CA THR A 22 -0.33 0.58 -19.43
C THR A 22 0.47 -0.69 -19.68
N ASN A 23 1.77 -0.56 -20.00
CA ASN A 23 2.65 -1.71 -20.21
C ASN A 23 2.88 -2.49 -18.90
N LEU A 24 3.04 -1.77 -17.78
CA LEU A 24 3.22 -2.36 -16.48
C LEU A 24 1.97 -3.17 -16.05
N MET A 25 0.78 -2.61 -16.23
CA MET A 25 -0.49 -3.31 -15.98
C MET A 25 -0.67 -4.52 -16.90
N ALA A 26 -0.31 -4.39 -18.17
CA ALA A 26 -0.38 -5.51 -19.13
C ALA A 26 0.58 -6.65 -18.71
N GLY A 27 1.80 -6.32 -18.30
CA GLY A 27 2.77 -7.29 -17.77
C GLY A 27 2.27 -7.98 -16.49
N MET A 28 1.67 -7.24 -15.57
CA MET A 28 1.05 -7.81 -14.37
C MET A 28 -0.06 -8.81 -14.73
N LYS A 29 -0.95 -8.44 -15.66
CA LYS A 29 -2.07 -9.28 -16.11
C LYS A 29 -1.65 -10.57 -16.83
N GLN A 30 -0.46 -10.63 -17.39
CA GLN A 30 0.09 -11.87 -17.99
C GLN A 30 0.36 -12.96 -16.94
N VAL A 31 0.65 -12.54 -15.69
CA VAL A 31 1.06 -13.47 -14.63
C VAL A 31 -0.01 -13.59 -13.55
N ILE A 32 -0.69 -12.49 -13.24
CA ILE A 32 -1.70 -12.41 -12.19
C ILE A 32 -3.09 -12.54 -12.82
N VAL A 33 -3.73 -13.66 -12.59
CA VAL A 33 -5.10 -13.90 -13.04
C VAL A 33 -6.07 -13.29 -12.03
N GLY A 34 -6.99 -12.47 -12.51
CA GLY A 34 -7.90 -11.72 -11.64
C GLY A 34 -7.16 -10.71 -10.76
N GLN A 35 -7.62 -10.51 -9.52
CA GLN A 35 -6.96 -9.66 -8.52
C GLN A 35 -6.62 -8.25 -9.03
N GLN A 36 -7.46 -7.67 -9.93
CA GLN A 36 -7.23 -6.35 -10.51
C GLN A 36 -7.06 -5.28 -9.42
N HIS A 37 -7.87 -5.39 -8.35
CA HIS A 37 -7.79 -4.47 -7.22
C HIS A 37 -6.43 -4.51 -6.50
N LEU A 38 -5.82 -5.70 -6.35
CA LEU A 38 -4.47 -5.84 -5.80
C LEU A 38 -3.45 -5.15 -6.71
N VAL A 39 -3.54 -5.36 -8.02
CA VAL A 39 -2.61 -4.74 -8.99
C VAL A 39 -2.72 -3.21 -8.94
N ASP A 40 -3.93 -2.67 -8.99
CA ASP A 40 -4.17 -1.23 -8.91
C ASP A 40 -3.62 -0.65 -7.58
N SER A 41 -3.87 -1.31 -6.45
CA SER A 41 -3.41 -0.89 -5.12
C SER A 41 -1.88 -0.93 -4.99
N LEU A 42 -1.21 -1.92 -5.59
CA LEU A 42 0.26 -1.97 -5.66
C LEU A 42 0.82 -0.77 -6.44
N LEU A 43 0.23 -0.45 -7.60
CA LEU A 43 0.64 0.68 -8.42
C LEU A 43 0.37 2.02 -7.72
N ILE A 44 -0.79 2.18 -7.08
CA ILE A 44 -1.12 3.38 -6.29
C ILE A 44 -0.07 3.56 -5.18
N SER A 45 0.21 2.51 -4.40
CA SER A 45 1.19 2.56 -3.31
C SER A 45 2.59 2.90 -3.82
N LEU A 46 3.03 2.26 -4.91
CA LEU A 46 4.33 2.51 -5.54
C LEU A 46 4.47 3.96 -6.01
N LEU A 47 3.48 4.45 -6.75
CA LEU A 47 3.48 5.79 -7.34
C LEU A 47 3.31 6.90 -6.29
N SER A 48 2.62 6.62 -5.20
CA SER A 48 2.44 7.55 -4.07
C SER A 48 3.57 7.51 -3.04
N ASN A 49 4.64 6.74 -3.27
CA ASN A 49 5.71 6.50 -2.29
C ASN A 49 5.18 5.97 -0.95
N GLY A 50 4.21 5.04 -1.02
CA GLY A 50 3.58 4.42 0.14
C GLY A 50 3.93 2.95 0.29
N HIS A 51 3.49 2.37 1.40
CA HIS A 51 3.59 0.94 1.70
C HIS A 51 2.18 0.36 1.81
N ILE A 52 2.04 -0.95 1.60
CA ILE A 52 0.76 -1.63 1.53
C ILE A 52 0.70 -2.80 2.51
N LEU A 53 -0.43 -2.92 3.21
CA LEU A 53 -0.76 -4.06 4.05
C LEU A 53 -1.84 -4.88 3.36
N LEU A 54 -1.58 -6.16 3.15
CA LEU A 54 -2.53 -7.08 2.54
C LEU A 54 -3.10 -8.02 3.59
N GLU A 55 -4.41 -8.09 3.66
CA GLU A 55 -5.12 -9.04 4.48
C GLU A 55 -5.83 -10.06 3.59
N GLY A 56 -5.61 -11.34 3.84
CA GLY A 56 -6.24 -12.42 3.06
C GLY A 56 -5.59 -13.76 3.33
N VAL A 57 -6.32 -14.80 2.98
CA VAL A 57 -5.87 -16.19 3.16
C VAL A 57 -4.61 -16.52 2.34
N PRO A 58 -3.84 -17.55 2.71
CA PRO A 58 -2.74 -18.05 1.88
C PRO A 58 -3.20 -18.48 0.48
N GLY A 59 -2.27 -18.43 -0.49
CA GLY A 59 -2.55 -18.94 -1.85
C GLY A 59 -3.16 -17.91 -2.83
N LEU A 60 -3.42 -16.67 -2.42
CA LEU A 60 -4.03 -15.64 -3.27
C LEU A 60 -3.02 -14.80 -4.08
N ALA A 61 -1.96 -15.42 -4.58
CA ALA A 61 -0.95 -14.81 -5.45
C ALA A 61 -0.22 -13.56 -4.90
N LYS A 62 -0.29 -13.29 -3.58
CA LYS A 62 0.35 -12.12 -2.95
C LYS A 62 1.84 -12.03 -3.25
N THR A 63 2.58 -13.11 -3.00
CA THR A 63 4.02 -13.19 -3.28
C THR A 63 4.33 -13.05 -4.76
N LEU A 64 3.50 -13.64 -5.62
CA LEU A 64 3.66 -13.58 -7.07
C LEU A 64 3.50 -12.13 -7.57
N ALA A 65 2.52 -11.39 -7.05
CA ALA A 65 2.22 -10.03 -7.48
C ALA A 65 3.41 -9.06 -7.26
N ILE A 66 3.98 -9.03 -6.05
CA ILE A 66 5.11 -8.11 -5.79
C ILE A 66 6.39 -8.55 -6.50
N LYS A 67 6.62 -9.87 -6.63
CA LYS A 67 7.76 -10.40 -7.39
C LYS A 67 7.66 -10.03 -8.87
N THR A 68 6.47 -10.19 -9.47
CA THR A 68 6.21 -9.80 -10.86
C THR A 68 6.42 -8.30 -11.06
N LEU A 69 5.89 -7.47 -10.14
CA LEU A 69 6.07 -6.03 -10.18
C LEU A 69 7.55 -5.65 -10.15
N SER A 70 8.35 -6.28 -9.28
CA SER A 70 9.79 -6.01 -9.19
C SER A 70 10.54 -6.39 -10.46
N GLN A 71 10.15 -7.48 -11.13
CA GLN A 71 10.75 -7.91 -12.41
C GLN A 71 10.39 -6.96 -13.55
N LEU A 72 9.15 -6.47 -13.59
CA LEU A 72 8.71 -5.50 -14.60
C LEU A 72 9.40 -4.14 -14.48
N ILE A 73 9.98 -3.82 -13.31
CA ILE A 73 10.69 -2.55 -13.02
C ILE A 73 12.22 -2.75 -13.01
N ASP A 74 12.72 -3.97 -13.25
CA ASP A 74 14.14 -4.34 -13.11
C ASP A 74 14.73 -3.91 -11.75
N SER A 75 14.08 -4.29 -10.68
CA SER A 75 14.43 -3.84 -9.35
C SER A 75 14.63 -5.00 -8.38
N LYS A 76 15.44 -4.77 -7.34
CA LYS A 76 15.76 -5.78 -6.35
C LYS A 76 14.55 -6.12 -5.48
N TYR A 77 14.25 -7.40 -5.36
CA TYR A 77 13.19 -7.95 -4.52
C TYR A 77 13.77 -8.86 -3.43
N ASN A 78 13.26 -8.73 -2.21
CA ASN A 78 13.52 -9.67 -1.12
C ASN A 78 12.22 -10.07 -0.42
N ARG A 79 12.17 -11.29 0.07
CA ARG A 79 11.11 -11.80 0.95
C ARG A 79 11.65 -12.04 2.33
N ILE A 80 10.91 -11.61 3.34
CA ILE A 80 11.16 -11.85 4.76
C ILE A 80 9.94 -12.60 5.29
N GLN A 81 10.14 -13.85 5.69
CA GLN A 81 9.11 -14.61 6.39
C GLN A 81 9.17 -14.26 7.86
N PHE A 82 8.11 -13.69 8.40
CA PHE A 82 8.04 -13.34 9.81
C PHE A 82 7.70 -14.57 10.65
N THR A 83 8.50 -14.84 11.68
CA THR A 83 8.36 -15.98 12.60
C THR A 83 8.58 -15.51 14.04
N PRO A 84 8.10 -16.25 15.06
CA PRO A 84 8.23 -15.84 16.45
C PRO A 84 9.67 -15.72 16.96
N ASP A 85 10.61 -16.40 16.34
CA ASP A 85 12.04 -16.42 16.67
C ASP A 85 12.89 -15.39 15.92
N LEU A 86 12.27 -14.63 14.98
CA LEU A 86 12.96 -13.61 14.20
C LEU A 86 13.48 -12.48 15.10
N LEU A 87 14.68 -11.99 14.81
CA LEU A 87 15.30 -10.86 15.50
C LEU A 87 15.32 -9.62 14.60
N PRO A 88 15.33 -8.39 15.14
CA PRO A 88 15.50 -7.18 14.33
C PRO A 88 16.71 -7.22 13.39
N ALA A 89 17.83 -7.79 13.86
CA ALA A 89 19.06 -7.96 13.09
C ALA A 89 18.87 -8.81 11.81
N ASP A 90 17.94 -9.77 11.82
CA ASP A 90 17.63 -10.61 10.67
C ASP A 90 16.93 -9.81 9.56
N VAL A 91 16.24 -8.73 9.92
CA VAL A 91 15.54 -7.83 9.00
C VAL A 91 16.45 -6.71 8.50
N ILE A 92 17.09 -5.98 9.42
CA ILE A 92 17.85 -4.77 9.08
C ILE A 92 19.35 -5.05 8.87
N GLY A 93 19.88 -6.14 9.42
CA GLY A 93 21.30 -6.47 9.37
C GLY A 93 22.00 -6.24 10.71
N THR A 94 23.27 -6.58 10.74
CA THR A 94 24.09 -6.55 11.97
C THR A 94 25.57 -6.25 11.66
N GLN A 95 26.31 -5.92 12.69
CA GLN A 95 27.77 -5.90 12.62
C GLN A 95 28.34 -7.28 12.94
N ILE A 96 29.30 -7.74 12.15
CA ILE A 96 30.01 -9.01 12.34
C ILE A 96 31.48 -8.68 12.56
N TYR A 97 32.05 -9.21 13.65
CA TYR A 97 33.48 -9.10 13.90
C TYR A 97 34.24 -10.09 13.02
N SER A 98 35.18 -9.57 12.21
CA SER A 98 36.11 -10.37 11.40
C SER A 98 37.42 -10.57 12.20
N GLN A 99 37.71 -11.79 12.59
CA GLN A 99 38.97 -12.12 13.26
C GLN A 99 40.19 -11.94 12.34
N LYS A 100 39.96 -12.02 11.00
CA LYS A 100 41.03 -11.89 10.01
C LYS A 100 41.52 -10.44 9.90
N ASP A 101 40.59 -9.49 9.97
CA ASP A 101 40.86 -8.06 9.75
C ASP A 101 40.83 -7.30 11.08
N GLU A 102 40.56 -7.98 12.19
CA GLU A 102 40.38 -7.40 13.54
C GLU A 102 39.41 -6.20 13.55
N SER A 103 38.38 -6.26 12.71
CA SER A 103 37.45 -5.16 12.51
C SER A 103 36.00 -5.62 12.40
N PHE A 104 35.08 -4.69 12.62
CA PHE A 104 33.64 -4.92 12.44
C PHE A 104 33.22 -4.62 11.01
N HIS A 105 32.52 -5.54 10.38
CA HIS A 105 31.92 -5.38 9.06
C HIS A 105 30.40 -5.38 9.17
N VAL A 106 29.75 -4.47 8.44
CA VAL A 106 28.30 -4.42 8.38
C VAL A 106 27.80 -5.45 7.37
N LYS A 107 26.96 -6.37 7.83
CA LYS A 107 26.18 -7.26 6.99
C LYS A 107 24.76 -6.69 6.88
N LYS A 108 24.43 -6.12 5.72
CA LYS A 108 23.10 -5.59 5.43
C LYS A 108 22.05 -6.71 5.39
N GLY A 109 20.90 -6.45 6.02
CA GLY A 109 19.75 -7.36 6.04
C GLY A 109 18.92 -7.32 4.75
N PRO A 110 17.89 -8.18 4.66
CA PRO A 110 17.03 -8.27 3.48
C PRO A 110 16.19 -7.01 3.21
N VAL A 111 16.03 -6.09 4.17
CA VAL A 111 15.35 -4.82 3.97
C VAL A 111 16.02 -3.93 2.90
N PHE A 112 17.31 -4.16 2.60
CA PHE A 112 18.04 -3.44 1.57
C PHE A 112 17.70 -3.96 0.15
N ALA A 113 16.44 -3.76 -0.24
CA ALA A 113 15.89 -4.02 -1.56
C ALA A 113 14.86 -2.93 -1.92
N ASN A 114 14.55 -2.79 -3.21
CA ASN A 114 13.51 -1.86 -3.66
C ASN A 114 12.11 -2.34 -3.27
N PHE A 115 11.89 -3.65 -3.38
CA PHE A 115 10.62 -4.30 -3.04
C PHE A 115 10.85 -5.34 -1.95
N VAL A 116 10.17 -5.19 -0.83
CA VAL A 116 10.26 -6.11 0.30
C VAL A 116 8.87 -6.69 0.57
N LEU A 117 8.78 -8.01 0.50
CA LEU A 117 7.62 -8.74 1.02
C LEU A 117 7.88 -9.10 2.48
N ALA A 118 7.14 -8.49 3.39
CA ALA A 118 7.10 -8.87 4.81
C ALA A 118 5.93 -9.85 5.02
N ASP A 119 6.21 -11.14 4.84
CA ASP A 119 5.17 -12.16 4.86
C ASP A 119 4.81 -12.57 6.28
N GLU A 120 3.51 -12.55 6.60
CA GLU A 120 2.94 -12.82 7.93
C GLU A 120 3.53 -11.93 9.04
N ILE A 121 3.54 -10.60 8.82
CA ILE A 121 4.17 -9.63 9.72
C ILE A 121 3.71 -9.75 11.18
N ASN A 122 2.46 -10.20 11.40
CA ASN A 122 1.88 -10.41 12.73
C ASN A 122 2.40 -11.65 13.46
N ARG A 123 3.25 -12.49 12.86
CA ARG A 123 3.86 -13.64 13.54
C ARG A 123 5.16 -13.32 14.29
N ALA A 124 5.79 -12.19 14.00
CA ALA A 124 7.01 -11.81 14.71
C ALA A 124 6.74 -10.88 15.90
N PRO A 125 7.62 -10.89 16.91
CA PRO A 125 7.51 -10.01 18.07
C PRO A 125 7.50 -8.53 17.71
N ALA A 126 6.87 -7.69 18.53
CA ALA A 126 6.70 -6.26 18.31
C ALA A 126 8.03 -5.51 18.01
N LYS A 127 9.16 -5.96 18.56
CA LYS A 127 10.48 -5.36 18.30
C LYS A 127 10.90 -5.51 16.83
N VAL A 128 10.60 -6.65 16.21
CA VAL A 128 10.93 -6.93 14.80
C VAL A 128 10.01 -6.12 13.90
N GLN A 129 8.71 -6.11 14.21
CA GLN A 129 7.74 -5.28 13.50
C GLN A 129 8.16 -3.80 13.54
N SER A 130 8.55 -3.29 14.71
CA SER A 130 8.99 -1.90 14.89
C SER A 130 10.22 -1.56 14.05
N ALA A 131 11.20 -2.47 13.95
CA ALA A 131 12.40 -2.26 13.13
C ALA A 131 12.06 -2.10 11.64
N LEU A 132 11.16 -2.94 11.10
CA LEU A 132 10.70 -2.78 9.72
C LEU A 132 9.91 -1.49 9.52
N LEU A 133 9.00 -1.17 10.45
CA LEU A 133 8.15 0.03 10.36
C LEU A 133 8.95 1.33 10.51
N GLU A 134 10.06 1.32 11.25
CA GLU A 134 11.00 2.43 11.30
C GLU A 134 11.74 2.59 9.96
N ALA A 135 12.25 1.50 9.39
CA ALA A 135 12.88 1.52 8.07
C ALA A 135 11.92 2.03 6.97
N MET A 136 10.63 1.68 7.05
CA MET A 136 9.59 2.17 6.13
C MET A 136 9.38 3.68 6.24
N GLN A 137 9.44 4.24 7.44
CA GLN A 137 9.16 5.65 7.67
C GLN A 137 10.37 6.53 7.38
N GLU A 138 11.55 6.11 7.84
CA GLU A 138 12.77 6.91 7.76
C GLU A 138 13.53 6.70 6.45
N HIS A 139 13.17 5.70 5.62
CA HIS A 139 13.88 5.29 4.41
C HIS A 139 15.38 5.06 4.62
N GLN A 140 15.78 4.75 5.85
CA GLN A 140 17.14 4.46 6.26
C GLN A 140 17.17 3.49 7.43
N VAL A 141 18.32 2.88 7.66
CA VAL A 141 18.55 1.93 8.76
C VAL A 141 19.88 2.24 9.42
N THR A 142 19.91 2.28 10.75
CA THR A 142 21.16 2.40 11.52
C THR A 142 21.61 1.03 12.00
N ILE A 143 22.85 0.66 11.68
CA ILE A 143 23.49 -0.59 12.10
C ILE A 143 24.79 -0.25 12.81
N GLY A 144 24.85 -0.49 14.12
CA GLY A 144 25.95 0.02 14.96
C GLY A 144 25.97 1.55 14.91
N ASP A 145 27.11 2.12 14.53
CA ASP A 145 27.32 3.58 14.49
C ASP A 145 27.07 4.20 13.08
N GLN A 146 26.60 3.38 12.11
CA GLN A 146 26.46 3.82 10.74
C GLN A 146 25.00 3.79 10.28
N THR A 147 24.58 4.86 9.60
CA THR A 147 23.26 4.96 8.98
C THR A 147 23.37 4.73 7.47
N PHE A 148 22.52 3.86 6.96
CA PHE A 148 22.47 3.45 5.55
C PHE A 148 21.11 3.83 4.95
N ILE A 149 21.14 4.55 3.84
CA ILE A 149 19.93 4.89 3.09
C ILE A 149 19.45 3.63 2.34
N LEU A 150 18.14 3.41 2.34
CA LEU A 150 17.52 2.32 1.59
C LEU A 150 17.43 2.66 0.09
N PRO A 151 17.35 1.66 -0.80
CA PRO A 151 17.15 1.89 -2.23
C PRO A 151 15.89 2.72 -2.51
N ASN A 152 15.91 3.51 -3.56
CA ASN A 152 14.74 4.25 -4.03
C ASN A 152 14.41 3.85 -5.48
N PRO A 153 13.16 3.49 -5.82
CA PRO A 153 11.98 3.40 -4.94
C PRO A 153 12.13 2.32 -3.87
N PHE A 154 11.54 2.55 -2.69
CA PHE A 154 11.45 1.57 -1.61
C PHE A 154 9.97 1.32 -1.28
N MET A 155 9.53 0.08 -1.38
CA MET A 155 8.16 -0.30 -1.08
C MET A 155 8.12 -1.61 -0.30
N VAL A 156 7.42 -1.59 0.82
CA VAL A 156 7.09 -2.78 1.61
C VAL A 156 5.66 -3.18 1.34
N MET A 157 5.47 -4.44 0.99
CA MET A 157 4.20 -5.14 1.01
C MET A 157 4.21 -6.08 2.21
N ALA A 158 3.44 -5.77 3.23
CA ALA A 158 3.26 -6.65 4.37
C ALA A 158 1.98 -7.49 4.19
N THR A 159 2.01 -8.74 4.68
CA THR A 159 0.82 -9.61 4.66
C THR A 159 0.40 -9.98 6.07
N GLN A 160 -0.91 -10.11 6.27
CA GLN A 160 -1.52 -10.68 7.47
C GLN A 160 -2.49 -11.79 7.06
N ASN A 161 -2.49 -12.87 7.85
CA ASN A 161 -3.50 -13.90 7.72
C ASN A 161 -4.57 -13.70 8.80
N PRO A 162 -5.82 -13.41 8.43
CA PRO A 162 -6.89 -13.14 9.42
C PRO A 162 -7.36 -14.41 10.14
N ILE A 163 -7.09 -15.60 9.60
CA ILE A 163 -7.58 -16.88 10.16
C ILE A 163 -6.65 -17.39 11.26
N GLU A 164 -5.34 -17.21 11.13
CA GLU A 164 -4.36 -17.66 12.10
C GLU A 164 -4.24 -16.64 13.24
N GLN A 165 -4.85 -16.96 14.38
CA GLN A 165 -4.79 -16.14 15.59
C GLN A 165 -3.80 -16.66 16.63
N GLU A 166 -3.50 -17.96 16.64
CA GLU A 166 -2.53 -18.56 17.57
C GLU A 166 -1.09 -18.13 17.23
N GLY A 167 -0.37 -17.67 18.24
CA GLY A 167 1.03 -17.25 18.10
C GLY A 167 1.22 -15.95 17.30
N THR A 168 0.18 -15.12 17.19
CA THR A 168 0.27 -13.83 16.51
C THR A 168 0.36 -12.65 17.47
N TYR A 169 1.08 -11.63 17.04
CA TYR A 169 1.23 -10.34 17.71
C TYR A 169 0.53 -9.29 16.85
N MET A 170 -0.63 -8.84 17.28
CA MET A 170 -1.36 -7.79 16.54
C MET A 170 -0.53 -6.53 16.43
N LEU A 171 -0.52 -5.94 15.24
CA LEU A 171 0.07 -4.62 15.03
C LEU A 171 -0.77 -3.57 15.76
N PRO A 172 -0.18 -2.74 16.65
CA PRO A 172 -0.89 -1.61 17.22
C PRO A 172 -1.39 -0.65 16.13
N GLU A 173 -2.52 -0.01 16.35
CA GLU A 173 -3.17 0.91 15.40
C GLU A 173 -2.22 1.99 14.88
N ALA A 174 -1.41 2.60 15.77
CA ALA A 174 -0.40 3.59 15.39
C ALA A 174 0.68 3.05 14.44
N GLN A 175 0.88 1.74 14.43
CA GLN A 175 1.81 1.07 13.51
C GLN A 175 1.14 0.74 12.17
N VAL A 176 -0.11 0.30 12.21
CA VAL A 176 -0.89 0.02 10.99
C VAL A 176 -1.15 1.31 10.20
N ASP A 177 -1.32 2.46 10.87
CA ASP A 177 -1.48 3.78 10.23
C ASP A 177 -0.28 4.22 9.35
N ARG A 178 0.88 3.57 9.47
CA ARG A 178 2.06 3.79 8.60
C ARG A 178 1.89 3.21 7.20
N PHE A 179 1.05 2.21 7.03
CA PHE A 179 0.69 1.70 5.72
C PHE A 179 -0.26 2.68 5.03
N MET A 180 0.01 2.99 3.76
CA MET A 180 -0.85 3.88 2.98
C MET A 180 -2.21 3.24 2.72
N LEU A 181 -2.18 2.00 2.27
CA LEU A 181 -3.36 1.18 1.98
C LEU A 181 -3.35 -0.10 2.81
N LYS A 182 -4.52 -0.49 3.29
CA LYS A 182 -4.81 -1.85 3.76
C LYS A 182 -5.81 -2.47 2.78
N VAL A 183 -5.44 -3.52 2.10
CA VAL A 183 -6.24 -4.16 1.05
C VAL A 183 -6.68 -5.55 1.50
N ILE A 184 -7.97 -5.82 1.41
CA ILE A 184 -8.54 -7.14 1.66
C ILE A 184 -8.59 -7.90 0.35
N ILE A 185 -7.97 -9.09 0.33
CA ILE A 185 -7.92 -9.94 -0.83
C ILE A 185 -8.89 -11.10 -0.64
N GLY A 186 -9.91 -11.14 -1.50
CA GLY A 186 -10.88 -12.22 -1.54
C GLY A 186 -10.45 -13.38 -2.45
N TYR A 187 -11.21 -14.48 -2.39
CA TYR A 187 -11.04 -15.57 -3.31
C TYR A 187 -11.35 -15.16 -4.75
N PRO A 188 -10.70 -15.78 -5.74
CA PRO A 188 -11.04 -15.56 -7.14
C PRO A 188 -12.47 -16.02 -7.44
N THR A 189 -13.05 -15.45 -8.48
CA THR A 189 -14.32 -15.92 -9.03
C THR A 189 -14.14 -17.31 -9.68
N LEU A 190 -15.23 -18.03 -9.89
CA LEU A 190 -15.18 -19.36 -10.53
C LEU A 190 -14.46 -19.33 -11.90
N GLU A 191 -14.67 -18.27 -12.68
CA GLU A 191 -14.04 -18.14 -14.00
C GLU A 191 -12.53 -17.81 -13.88
N GLU A 192 -12.15 -16.99 -12.93
CA GLU A 192 -10.74 -16.71 -12.63
C GLU A 192 -10.04 -17.97 -12.11
N GLU A 193 -10.69 -18.76 -11.26
CA GLU A 193 -10.12 -20.02 -10.75
C GLU A 193 -9.86 -21.04 -11.87
N LYS A 194 -10.77 -21.16 -12.84
CA LYS A 194 -10.55 -21.97 -14.05
C LYS A 194 -9.34 -21.48 -14.85
N LEU A 195 -9.14 -20.16 -14.94
CA LEU A 195 -7.97 -19.58 -15.60
C LEU A 195 -6.69 -19.88 -14.80
N VAL A 196 -6.72 -19.74 -13.48
CA VAL A 196 -5.59 -20.09 -12.59
C VAL A 196 -5.18 -21.55 -12.82
N ILE A 197 -6.13 -22.49 -12.86
CA ILE A 197 -5.85 -23.91 -13.13
C ILE A 197 -5.18 -24.07 -14.50
N ARG A 198 -5.73 -23.46 -15.55
CA ARG A 198 -5.20 -23.57 -16.91
C ARG A 198 -3.78 -23.04 -17.05
N GLU A 199 -3.50 -21.87 -16.43
CA GLU A 199 -2.18 -21.26 -16.48
C GLU A 199 -1.14 -22.06 -15.68
N ASN A 200 -1.51 -22.63 -14.53
CA ASN A 200 -0.58 -23.41 -13.70
C ASN A 200 -0.34 -24.85 -14.22
N LEU A 201 -1.20 -25.35 -15.11
CA LEU A 201 -0.99 -26.64 -15.79
C LEU A 201 -0.10 -26.53 -17.04
N ARG A 202 0.28 -25.32 -17.44
CA ARG A 202 1.24 -25.13 -18.54
C ARG A 202 2.66 -25.50 -18.08
N GLU A 203 3.41 -26.15 -18.94
CA GLU A 203 4.81 -26.52 -18.66
C GLU A 203 5.71 -25.30 -18.40
N ASN A 204 5.39 -24.16 -19.02
CA ASN A 204 6.15 -22.92 -18.86
C ASN A 204 5.23 -21.81 -18.32
N LEU A 205 5.52 -21.37 -17.10
CA LEU A 205 4.91 -20.17 -16.57
C LEU A 205 5.33 -18.93 -17.36
N PRO A 206 4.43 -17.95 -17.57
CA PRO A 206 4.77 -16.71 -18.25
C PRO A 206 5.94 -16.02 -17.55
N GLN A 207 7.01 -15.76 -18.30
CA GLN A 207 8.11 -14.93 -17.82
C GLN A 207 7.89 -13.51 -18.32
N VAL A 208 7.98 -12.55 -17.41
CA VAL A 208 7.91 -11.13 -17.74
C VAL A 208 9.32 -10.54 -17.87
N SER A 209 9.50 -9.64 -18.80
CA SER A 209 10.70 -8.80 -18.92
C SER A 209 10.41 -7.40 -18.40
N ALA A 210 11.46 -6.67 -18.01
CA ALA A 210 11.35 -5.30 -17.58
C ALA A 210 10.70 -4.42 -18.68
N VAL A 211 9.72 -3.61 -18.28
CA VAL A 211 9.00 -2.68 -19.17
C VAL A 211 9.18 -1.23 -18.73
N THR A 212 9.77 -1.01 -17.55
CA THR A 212 10.09 0.29 -16.99
C THR A 212 11.29 0.18 -16.05
N THR A 213 11.80 1.30 -15.57
CA THR A 213 12.94 1.38 -14.66
C THR A 213 12.60 2.08 -13.36
N ALA A 214 13.46 1.91 -12.34
CA ALA A 214 13.34 2.64 -11.08
C ALA A 214 13.31 4.17 -11.28
N ASP A 215 14.16 4.69 -12.19
CA ASP A 215 14.23 6.12 -12.49
C ASP A 215 12.95 6.63 -13.15
N GLU A 216 12.31 5.83 -14.00
CA GLU A 216 11.01 6.20 -14.61
C GLU A 216 9.91 6.28 -13.55
N ILE A 217 9.90 5.38 -12.57
CA ILE A 217 8.97 5.46 -11.41
C ILE A 217 9.22 6.73 -10.59
N LEU A 218 10.49 7.09 -10.32
CA LEU A 218 10.82 8.31 -9.57
C LEU A 218 10.41 9.58 -10.32
N ASN A 219 10.63 9.60 -11.63
CA ASN A 219 10.17 10.69 -12.49
C ASN A 219 8.65 10.80 -12.50
N ALA A 220 7.92 9.66 -12.57
CA ALA A 220 6.48 9.63 -12.50
C ALA A 220 5.96 10.21 -11.17
N ARG A 221 6.59 9.87 -10.03
CA ARG A 221 6.24 10.44 -8.72
C ARG A 221 6.32 11.98 -8.70
N THR A 222 7.33 12.55 -9.36
CA THR A 222 7.46 14.00 -9.48
C THR A 222 6.29 14.59 -10.29
N VAL A 223 5.95 13.95 -11.40
CA VAL A 223 4.85 14.40 -12.27
C VAL A 223 3.48 14.24 -11.60
N ILE A 224 3.28 13.21 -10.78
CA ILE A 224 2.05 12.98 -10.01
C ILE A 224 1.77 14.12 -9.02
N ASN A 225 2.81 14.78 -8.49
CA ASN A 225 2.62 15.94 -7.64
C ASN A 225 1.97 17.12 -8.35
N ASP A 226 2.08 17.18 -9.69
CA ASP A 226 1.47 18.22 -10.53
C ASP A 226 0.00 17.91 -10.86
N VAL A 227 -0.49 16.67 -10.61
CA VAL A 227 -1.90 16.32 -10.81
C VAL A 227 -2.77 17.25 -9.98
N TYR A 228 -3.68 17.96 -10.69
CA TYR A 228 -4.51 18.98 -10.07
C TYR A 228 -5.56 18.39 -9.13
N VAL A 229 -5.67 18.98 -7.96
CA VAL A 229 -6.73 18.70 -6.99
C VAL A 229 -7.48 20.00 -6.76
N ASP A 230 -8.76 20.02 -7.12
CA ASP A 230 -9.64 21.17 -6.91
C ASP A 230 -9.93 21.35 -5.40
N GLU A 231 -10.11 22.59 -4.95
CA GLU A 231 -10.45 22.91 -3.55
C GLU A 231 -11.71 22.15 -3.08
N LYS A 232 -12.65 21.92 -3.97
CA LYS A 232 -13.86 21.12 -3.67
C LYS A 232 -13.54 19.66 -3.40
N ILE A 233 -12.54 19.10 -4.10
CA ILE A 233 -12.07 17.73 -3.83
C ILE A 233 -11.31 17.67 -2.50
N GLU A 234 -10.51 18.69 -2.19
CA GLU A 234 -9.85 18.79 -0.87
C GLU A 234 -10.90 18.87 0.25
N GLN A 235 -11.95 19.66 0.06
CA GLN A 235 -13.08 19.76 1.00
C GLN A 235 -13.78 18.39 1.13
N TYR A 236 -14.07 17.71 0.03
CA TYR A 236 -14.70 16.38 0.03
C TYR A 236 -13.88 15.35 0.80
N ILE A 237 -12.55 15.33 0.60
CA ILE A 237 -11.63 14.48 1.37
C ILE A 237 -11.70 14.81 2.87
N ALA A 238 -11.67 16.11 3.20
CA ALA A 238 -11.77 16.56 4.58
C ALA A 238 -13.10 16.14 5.21
N ASP A 239 -14.21 16.30 4.51
CA ASP A 239 -15.54 15.93 4.99
C ASP A 239 -15.68 14.43 5.24
N ILE A 240 -15.15 13.57 4.36
CA ILE A 240 -15.10 12.12 4.58
C ILE A 240 -14.37 11.78 5.89
N VAL A 241 -13.19 12.38 6.09
CA VAL A 241 -12.38 12.09 7.29
C VAL A 241 -13.03 12.70 8.54
N PHE A 242 -13.60 13.90 8.45
CA PHE A 242 -14.33 14.54 9.56
C PHE A 242 -15.60 13.77 9.93
N ALA A 243 -16.33 13.23 8.95
CA ALA A 243 -17.50 12.38 9.19
C ALA A 243 -17.15 11.12 10.00
N SER A 244 -15.93 10.58 9.83
CA SER A 244 -15.47 9.46 10.66
C SER A 244 -15.19 9.85 12.12
N ARG A 245 -14.90 11.14 12.40
CA ARG A 245 -14.65 11.66 13.77
C ARG A 245 -15.89 12.22 14.44
N TYR A 246 -16.75 12.86 13.66
CA TYR A 246 -17.92 13.58 14.11
C TYR A 246 -19.15 13.22 13.25
N PRO A 247 -19.56 11.93 13.24
CA PRO A 247 -20.61 11.45 12.34
C PRO A 247 -21.95 12.18 12.55
N GLU A 248 -22.23 12.64 13.77
CA GLU A 248 -23.43 13.40 14.09
C GLU A 248 -23.56 14.72 13.32
N LYS A 249 -22.43 15.35 12.93
CA LYS A 249 -22.43 16.58 12.13
C LYS A 249 -22.81 16.34 10.67
N TYR A 250 -22.73 15.12 10.21
CA TYR A 250 -23.04 14.68 8.84
C TYR A 250 -24.35 13.89 8.76
N GLY A 251 -25.17 13.93 9.82
CA GLY A 251 -26.44 13.20 9.87
C GLY A 251 -26.28 11.68 9.96
N LEU A 252 -25.19 11.23 10.55
CA LEU A 252 -24.84 9.83 10.79
C LEU A 252 -24.75 9.54 12.31
N SER A 253 -25.74 10.05 13.07
CA SER A 253 -25.73 9.98 14.54
C SER A 253 -25.61 8.55 15.08
N ASP A 254 -26.15 7.57 14.37
CA ASP A 254 -26.11 6.16 14.75
C ASP A 254 -24.68 5.60 14.74
N LEU A 255 -23.79 6.15 13.90
CA LEU A 255 -22.38 5.73 13.85
C LEU A 255 -21.55 6.22 15.03
N LYS A 256 -22.05 7.20 15.80
CA LYS A 256 -21.31 7.76 16.95
C LYS A 256 -20.97 6.71 18.01
N GLN A 257 -21.86 5.78 18.25
CA GLN A 257 -21.64 4.69 19.21
C GLN A 257 -20.86 3.53 18.62
N MET A 258 -20.75 3.47 17.28
CA MET A 258 -20.05 2.39 16.55
C MET A 258 -18.58 2.68 16.33
N ILE A 259 -18.15 3.94 16.45
CA ILE A 259 -16.78 4.38 16.16
C ILE A 259 -16.08 4.79 17.48
N THR A 260 -14.97 4.13 17.79
CA THR A 260 -14.11 4.49 18.93
C THR A 260 -13.21 5.68 18.60
N PHE A 261 -12.62 5.67 17.41
CA PHE A 261 -11.82 6.78 16.86
C PHE A 261 -11.95 6.81 15.34
N GLY A 262 -11.90 8.01 14.77
CA GLY A 262 -11.92 8.26 13.32
C GLY A 262 -10.54 8.48 12.73
N GLY A 263 -10.48 8.67 11.42
CA GLY A 263 -9.26 8.83 10.67
C GLY A 263 -8.38 9.99 11.16
N SER A 264 -7.06 9.78 11.28
CA SER A 264 -6.07 10.81 11.60
C SER A 264 -5.85 11.77 10.40
N PRO A 265 -5.11 12.88 10.54
CA PRO A 265 -4.71 13.71 9.39
C PRO A 265 -3.97 12.92 8.30
N ARG A 266 -3.30 11.81 8.65
CA ARG A 266 -2.70 10.90 7.67
C ARG A 266 -3.74 10.31 6.71
N ALA A 267 -4.97 10.10 7.17
CA ALA A 267 -6.06 9.62 6.32
C ALA A 267 -6.34 10.62 5.18
N SER A 268 -6.49 11.91 5.49
CA SER A 268 -6.70 12.96 4.48
C SER A 268 -5.53 13.07 3.51
N ILE A 269 -4.30 13.06 4.04
CA ILE A 269 -3.08 13.13 3.21
C ILE A 269 -2.98 11.91 2.29
N ASN A 270 -3.27 10.72 2.78
CA ASN A 270 -3.19 9.49 1.99
C ASN A 270 -4.31 9.40 0.96
N LEU A 271 -5.52 9.86 1.27
CA LEU A 271 -6.60 9.99 0.27
C LEU A 271 -6.20 10.92 -0.88
N ALA A 272 -5.62 12.08 -0.56
CA ALA A 272 -5.17 13.02 -1.59
C ALA A 272 -4.03 12.45 -2.44
N LYS A 273 -3.01 11.84 -1.82
CA LYS A 273 -1.88 11.21 -2.53
C LYS A 273 -2.32 10.03 -3.40
N ALA A 274 -3.13 9.14 -2.83
CA ALA A 274 -3.64 7.98 -3.55
C ALA A 274 -4.60 8.38 -4.67
N GLY A 275 -5.43 9.43 -4.47
CA GLY A 275 -6.30 10.00 -5.51
C GLY A 275 -5.52 10.55 -6.70
N ARG A 276 -4.42 11.29 -6.45
CA ARG A 276 -3.51 11.75 -7.52
C ARG A 276 -2.89 10.59 -8.29
N ALA A 277 -2.40 9.56 -7.57
CA ALA A 277 -1.83 8.38 -8.21
C ALA A 277 -2.87 7.59 -9.00
N TYR A 278 -4.10 7.49 -8.49
CA TYR A 278 -5.19 6.83 -9.19
C TYR A 278 -5.59 7.58 -10.47
N ALA A 279 -5.71 8.93 -10.42
CA ALA A 279 -5.94 9.76 -11.59
C ALA A 279 -4.83 9.59 -12.64
N PHE A 280 -3.56 9.55 -12.20
CA PHE A 280 -2.40 9.30 -13.07
C PHE A 280 -2.46 7.92 -13.74
N ILE A 281 -2.83 6.87 -13.03
CA ILE A 281 -3.04 5.51 -13.58
C ILE A 281 -4.16 5.51 -14.63
N LYS A 282 -5.15 6.40 -14.47
CA LYS A 282 -6.24 6.61 -15.43
C LYS A 282 -5.88 7.62 -16.54
N HIS A 283 -4.59 7.98 -16.66
CA HIS A 283 -4.07 8.93 -17.67
C HIS A 283 -4.72 10.30 -17.60
N ARG A 284 -5.07 10.79 -16.40
CA ARG A 284 -5.79 12.04 -16.18
C ARG A 284 -4.99 12.98 -15.29
N GLY A 285 -4.94 14.27 -15.67
CA GLY A 285 -4.18 15.30 -14.98
C GLY A 285 -4.92 15.97 -13.81
N TYR A 286 -6.10 15.49 -13.43
CA TYR A 286 -6.89 16.01 -12.32
C TYR A 286 -7.63 14.90 -11.59
N VAL A 287 -7.89 15.11 -10.31
CA VAL A 287 -8.63 14.18 -9.46
C VAL A 287 -10.13 14.46 -9.54
N VAL A 288 -10.94 13.40 -9.59
CA VAL A 288 -12.41 13.47 -9.50
C VAL A 288 -12.92 12.75 -8.25
N PRO A 289 -14.15 13.03 -7.79
CA PRO A 289 -14.72 12.39 -6.59
C PRO A 289 -14.70 10.86 -6.65
N GLU A 290 -14.89 10.28 -7.82
CA GLU A 290 -14.88 8.83 -8.05
C GLU A 290 -13.53 8.21 -7.73
N ASP A 291 -12.43 8.94 -7.94
CA ASP A 291 -11.09 8.46 -7.59
C ASP A 291 -10.96 8.29 -6.06
N ILE A 292 -11.47 9.29 -5.31
CA ILE A 292 -11.45 9.25 -3.85
C ILE A 292 -12.35 8.12 -3.33
N ARG A 293 -13.54 7.94 -3.92
CA ARG A 293 -14.45 6.85 -3.57
C ARG A 293 -13.84 5.47 -3.82
N ALA A 294 -13.12 5.32 -4.93
CA ALA A 294 -12.49 4.05 -5.33
C ALA A 294 -11.41 3.57 -4.33
N ILE A 295 -10.71 4.50 -3.68
CA ILE A 295 -9.61 4.20 -2.76
C ILE A 295 -9.97 4.35 -1.28
N ALA A 296 -11.16 4.91 -0.97
CA ALA A 296 -11.51 5.29 0.39
C ALA A 296 -11.50 4.11 1.37
N HIS A 297 -12.00 2.95 0.97
CA HIS A 297 -12.02 1.76 1.82
C HIS A 297 -10.59 1.32 2.17
N ASP A 298 -9.69 1.26 1.18
CA ASP A 298 -8.32 0.82 1.38
C ASP A 298 -7.50 1.79 2.24
N VAL A 299 -7.81 3.09 2.16
CA VAL A 299 -7.15 4.11 2.98
C VAL A 299 -7.72 4.16 4.39
N LEU A 300 -9.03 3.96 4.58
CA LEU A 300 -9.71 4.25 5.85
C LEU A 300 -9.93 3.02 6.74
N ARG A 301 -10.03 1.78 6.20
CA ARG A 301 -10.43 0.60 6.98
C ARG A 301 -9.56 0.31 8.20
N HIS A 302 -8.30 0.68 8.17
CA HIS A 302 -7.35 0.52 9.27
C HIS A 302 -7.13 1.80 10.08
N ARG A 303 -7.94 2.82 9.84
CA ARG A 303 -7.88 4.14 10.48
C ARG A 303 -9.16 4.52 11.20
N ILE A 304 -10.17 3.65 11.16
CA ILE A 304 -11.42 3.79 11.88
C ILE A 304 -11.52 2.62 12.84
N GLY A 305 -11.49 2.93 14.14
CA GLY A 305 -11.63 1.93 15.20
C GLY A 305 -13.09 1.64 15.48
N LEU A 306 -13.44 0.37 15.54
CA LEU A 306 -14.78 -0.09 15.91
C LEU A 306 -14.94 -0.11 17.43
N SER A 307 -16.16 0.12 17.90
CA SER A 307 -16.52 -0.08 19.29
C SER A 307 -16.95 -1.53 19.53
N TYR A 308 -16.96 -1.96 20.80
CA TYR A 308 -17.52 -3.26 21.18
C TYR A 308 -18.99 -3.42 20.76
N GLU A 309 -19.75 -2.32 20.71
CA GLU A 309 -21.13 -2.31 20.26
C GLU A 309 -21.26 -2.60 18.77
N ALA A 310 -20.34 -2.06 17.95
CA ALA A 310 -20.25 -2.37 16.54
C ALA A 310 -19.89 -3.84 16.32
N GLU A 311 -18.87 -4.35 17.01
CA GLU A 311 -18.46 -5.74 16.94
C GLU A 311 -19.58 -6.71 17.37
N ALA A 312 -20.26 -6.42 18.47
CA ALA A 312 -21.40 -7.21 18.95
C ALA A 312 -22.58 -7.21 17.95
N SER A 313 -22.73 -6.13 17.19
CA SER A 313 -23.73 -5.99 16.13
C SER A 313 -23.28 -6.53 14.76
N ASN A 314 -22.06 -7.10 14.67
CA ASN A 314 -21.41 -7.53 13.44
C ASN A 314 -21.29 -6.42 12.38
N ILE A 315 -21.20 -5.16 12.81
CA ILE A 315 -20.94 -4.02 11.92
C ILE A 315 -19.46 -3.96 11.61
N THR A 316 -19.14 -3.87 10.33
CA THR A 316 -17.76 -3.85 9.83
C THR A 316 -17.28 -2.42 9.54
N SER A 317 -15.95 -2.21 9.51
CA SER A 317 -15.38 -0.92 9.06
C SER A 317 -15.79 -0.60 7.62
N GLU A 318 -15.98 -1.61 6.77
CA GLU A 318 -16.44 -1.46 5.38
C GLU A 318 -17.83 -0.83 5.29
N GLU A 319 -18.76 -1.28 6.17
CA GLU A 319 -20.11 -0.75 6.21
C GLU A 319 -20.13 0.68 6.73
N ILE A 320 -19.33 1.00 7.74
CA ILE A 320 -19.19 2.36 8.28
C ILE A 320 -18.65 3.30 7.21
N ILE A 321 -17.56 2.90 6.53
CA ILE A 321 -16.94 3.70 5.45
C ILE A 321 -17.95 3.90 4.31
N SER A 322 -18.67 2.87 3.93
CA SER A 322 -19.69 2.94 2.88
C SER A 322 -20.81 3.92 3.24
N GLN A 323 -21.28 3.92 4.50
CA GLN A 323 -22.28 4.88 4.98
C GLN A 323 -21.74 6.33 4.93
N ILE A 324 -20.50 6.56 5.35
CA ILE A 324 -19.85 7.87 5.31
C ILE A 324 -19.76 8.37 3.85
N ILE A 325 -19.21 7.56 2.94
CA ILE A 325 -19.00 7.93 1.53
C ILE A 325 -20.34 8.23 0.83
N ASN A 326 -21.39 7.51 1.18
CA ASN A 326 -22.72 7.72 0.57
C ASN A 326 -23.46 8.91 1.16
N LYS A 327 -23.09 9.37 2.34
CA LYS A 327 -23.76 10.49 3.03
C LYS A 327 -23.08 11.82 2.77
N VAL A 328 -21.76 11.84 2.68
CA VAL A 328 -21.00 13.06 2.40
C VAL A 328 -21.32 13.56 0.98
N GLU A 329 -21.62 14.85 0.90
CA GLU A 329 -21.99 15.50 -0.37
C GLU A 329 -20.84 15.45 -1.36
N VAL A 330 -21.16 15.02 -2.59
CA VAL A 330 -20.19 14.94 -3.69
C VAL A 330 -20.14 16.30 -4.39
N PRO A 331 -18.98 16.92 -4.59
CA PRO A 331 -18.84 18.25 -5.17
C PRO A 331 -19.20 18.33 -6.65
#